data_e1e222083aafe3e10034908899c4cacd
#
_entry.id   e1e222083aafe3e10034908899c4cacd
#
_cell.length_a   1.000
_cell.length_b   1.000
_cell.length_c   1.000
_cell.angle_alpha   90.00
_cell.angle_beta   90.00
_cell.angle_gamma   90.00
#
_symmetry.space_group_name_H-M   'P 1'
#
loop_
_entity.id
_entity.type
_entity.pdbx_description
1 polymer ?
#
loop_
_entity_poly.entity_id
_entity_poly.type
_entity_poly.pdbx_seq_one_letter_code
_entity_poly.pdbx_strand_id
1 'polypeptide(L)'
;MKVSRSTRIALKPETVWAEVQTARLLQHIAWPLVHFIPVDDAAFESFQPGGRYQVELRLFGMIPFGTQWIVSSLHEPKGTQWPKRLRDDGYSALISKWDHWITVAPDKDGGTRYIDEVEVSAGALTPFIWAFAQIFYWHRQRRWRGLANSFAARWVIAAEMAAYRSALEAGDDDRAWHHLERVHIVSQPYLGPHLASHGAMLGFAIRRRDWSEMLGQVIRILLAPLGSLTGRLPVGNSGRSNVSAFAPMPIPADLAEALRQQELIS
;
A
#
# COMPACT_ATOMS: atom_id res chain seq x y z
N MET A 1 11.71 -15.88 21.52
CA MET A 1 12.18 -16.18 20.14
C MET A 1 12.12 -14.90 19.32
N LYS A 2 13.01 -14.73 18.31
CA LYS A 2 13.10 -13.48 17.53
C LYS A 2 12.65 -13.66 16.08
N VAL A 3 12.03 -12.62 15.52
CA VAL A 3 11.74 -12.44 14.10
C VAL A 3 12.41 -11.15 13.65
N SER A 4 13.08 -11.16 12.49
CA SER A 4 13.61 -9.95 11.86
C SER A 4 13.31 -9.98 10.37
N ARG A 5 12.73 -8.91 9.86
CA ARG A 5 12.40 -8.75 8.44
C ARG A 5 12.72 -7.35 7.97
N SER A 6 13.34 -7.25 6.82
CA SER A 6 13.67 -5.97 6.18
C SER A 6 13.00 -5.88 4.82
N THR A 7 12.56 -4.68 4.47
CA THR A 7 12.03 -4.38 3.15
C THR A 7 12.38 -2.94 2.75
N ARG A 8 12.33 -2.64 1.45
CA ARG A 8 12.39 -1.28 0.93
C ARG A 8 10.95 -0.77 0.75
N ILE A 9 10.72 0.45 1.22
CA ILE A 9 9.48 1.21 1.01
C ILE A 9 9.79 2.34 0.03
N ALA A 10 8.98 2.47 -1.01
CA ALA A 10 9.16 3.44 -2.08
C ALA A 10 8.60 4.82 -1.68
N LEU A 11 9.00 5.34 -0.52
CA LEU A 11 8.64 6.65 0.03
C LEU A 11 9.87 7.22 0.74
N LYS A 12 9.93 8.54 0.93
CA LYS A 12 10.98 9.19 1.73
C LYS A 12 10.98 8.71 3.18
N PRO A 13 12.13 8.65 3.83
CA PRO A 13 12.23 8.26 5.24
C PRO A 13 11.36 9.10 6.18
N GLU A 14 11.21 10.40 5.89
CA GLU A 14 10.38 11.33 6.68
C GLU A 14 8.90 10.93 6.60
N THR A 15 8.41 10.60 5.39
CA THR A 15 7.03 10.15 5.16
C THR A 15 6.77 8.81 5.86
N VAL A 16 7.70 7.85 5.69
CA VAL A 16 7.60 6.55 6.37
C VAL A 16 7.61 6.72 7.88
N TRP A 17 8.48 7.61 8.41
CA TRP A 17 8.56 7.88 9.85
C TRP A 17 7.28 8.51 10.41
N ALA A 18 6.66 9.43 9.69
CA ALA A 18 5.36 10.00 10.08
C ALA A 18 4.25 8.93 10.08
N GLU A 19 4.19 8.09 9.04
CA GLU A 19 3.16 7.06 8.90
C GLU A 19 3.25 5.95 9.95
N VAL A 20 4.46 5.47 10.30
CA VAL A 20 4.62 4.37 11.29
C VAL A 20 4.14 4.74 12.69
N GLN A 21 3.98 6.02 12.98
CA GLN A 21 3.46 6.54 14.24
C GLN A 21 1.93 6.63 14.27
N THR A 22 1.23 6.23 13.19
CA THR A 22 -0.23 6.33 13.10
C THR A 22 -0.91 4.99 13.34
N ALA A 23 -2.03 5.01 14.08
CA ALA A 23 -2.90 3.84 14.22
C ALA A 23 -3.52 3.43 12.87
N ARG A 24 -3.77 4.40 11.98
CA ARG A 24 -4.27 4.17 10.62
C ARG A 24 -3.37 3.21 9.84
N LEU A 25 -2.04 3.45 9.86
CA LEU A 25 -1.11 2.54 9.19
C LEU A 25 -1.13 1.17 9.85
N LEU A 26 -1.06 1.09 11.19
CA LEU A 26 -1.10 -0.17 11.93
C LEU A 26 -2.32 -1.01 11.50
N GLN A 27 -3.51 -0.43 11.55
CA GLN A 27 -4.75 -1.10 11.15
C GLN A 27 -4.70 -1.55 9.69
N HIS A 28 -4.28 -0.68 8.77
CA HIS A 28 -4.21 -1.01 7.36
C HIS A 28 -3.28 -2.20 7.07
N ILE A 29 -2.06 -2.19 7.62
CA ILE A 29 -1.07 -3.23 7.32
C ILE A 29 -1.30 -4.55 8.07
N ALA A 30 -2.04 -4.52 9.17
CA ALA A 30 -2.40 -5.70 9.95
C ALA A 30 -3.61 -6.45 9.36
N TRP A 31 -4.56 -5.73 8.76
CA TRP A 31 -5.75 -6.32 8.14
C TRP A 31 -5.39 -7.22 6.93
N PRO A 32 -6.08 -8.37 6.70
CA PRO A 32 -7.17 -8.95 7.50
C PRO A 32 -6.69 -9.88 8.62
N LEU A 33 -5.38 -10.11 8.81
CA LEU A 33 -4.90 -11.10 9.77
C LEU A 33 -5.23 -10.72 11.21
N VAL A 34 -5.01 -9.46 11.58
CA VAL A 34 -5.31 -8.94 12.92
C VAL A 34 -6.06 -7.61 12.78
N HIS A 35 -7.13 -7.48 13.53
CA HIS A 35 -7.86 -6.25 13.71
C HIS A 35 -7.62 -5.73 15.14
N PHE A 36 -7.09 -4.53 15.24
CA PHE A 36 -6.86 -3.81 16.49
C PHE A 36 -8.06 -2.92 16.77
N ILE A 37 -8.81 -3.20 17.84
CA ILE A 37 -9.95 -2.41 18.26
C ILE A 37 -9.52 -1.65 19.52
N PRO A 38 -9.41 -0.32 19.49
CA PRO A 38 -9.07 0.44 20.68
C PRO A 38 -10.15 0.29 21.76
N VAL A 39 -9.72 0.15 23.00
CA VAL A 39 -10.65 0.17 24.16
C VAL A 39 -11.04 1.61 24.49
N ASP A 40 -10.15 2.56 24.20
CA ASP A 40 -10.37 4.01 24.32
C ASP A 40 -10.08 4.67 22.97
N ASP A 41 -11.14 5.04 22.24
CA ASP A 41 -11.05 5.61 20.89
C ASP A 41 -10.34 6.97 20.86
N ALA A 42 -10.44 7.78 21.91
CA ALA A 42 -9.91 9.15 21.92
C ALA A 42 -8.37 9.21 21.90
N ALA A 43 -7.69 8.13 22.31
CA ALA A 43 -6.23 8.09 22.39
C ALA A 43 -5.55 7.37 21.20
N PHE A 44 -6.32 6.70 20.33
CA PHE A 44 -5.78 5.77 19.34
C PHE A 44 -5.67 6.38 17.92
N GLU A 45 -5.22 7.62 17.79
CA GLU A 45 -4.95 8.22 16.48
C GLU A 45 -3.47 8.14 16.08
N SER A 46 -2.57 8.47 17.02
CA SER A 46 -1.12 8.44 16.82
C SER A 46 -0.38 7.96 18.07
N PHE A 47 0.72 7.23 17.86
CA PHE A 47 1.54 6.71 18.93
C PHE A 47 2.46 7.79 19.49
N GLN A 48 2.15 8.29 20.67
CA GLN A 48 2.96 9.29 21.36
C GLN A 48 4.11 8.62 22.11
N PRO A 49 5.27 9.30 22.28
CA PRO A 49 6.37 8.80 23.11
C PRO A 49 5.89 8.53 24.55
N GLY A 50 6.09 7.29 25.03
CA GLY A 50 5.63 6.85 26.35
C GLY A 50 4.14 6.55 26.45
N GLY A 51 3.41 6.60 25.33
CA GLY A 51 1.99 6.27 25.26
C GLY A 51 1.71 4.79 25.55
N ARG A 52 0.57 4.54 26.21
CA ARG A 52 0.09 3.18 26.50
C ARG A 52 -1.35 3.07 26.00
N TYR A 53 -1.56 2.09 25.11
CA TYR A 53 -2.84 1.91 24.41
C TYR A 53 -3.33 0.49 24.63
N GLN A 54 -4.54 0.33 25.16
CA GLN A 54 -5.17 -0.97 25.28
C GLN A 54 -6.01 -1.24 24.05
N VAL A 55 -5.81 -2.41 23.43
CA VAL A 55 -6.54 -2.84 22.23
C VAL A 55 -7.08 -4.24 22.40
N GLU A 56 -8.29 -4.47 21.92
CA GLU A 56 -8.80 -5.81 21.68
C GLU A 56 -8.25 -6.32 20.34
N LEU A 57 -7.83 -7.57 20.31
CA LEU A 57 -7.37 -8.22 19.10
C LEU A 57 -8.43 -9.18 18.56
N ARG A 58 -8.70 -9.09 17.26
CA ARG A 58 -9.53 -10.06 16.54
C ARG A 58 -8.76 -10.63 15.36
N LEU A 59 -8.63 -11.95 15.32
CA LEU A 59 -8.08 -12.64 14.16
C LEU A 59 -9.12 -12.65 13.05
N PHE A 60 -8.71 -12.28 11.85
CA PHE A 60 -9.56 -12.17 10.65
C PHE A 60 -10.80 -11.27 10.85
N GLY A 61 -10.73 -10.32 11.79
CA GLY A 61 -11.83 -9.42 12.14
C GLY A 61 -12.97 -10.06 12.94
N MET A 62 -12.95 -11.38 13.17
CA MET A 62 -14.07 -12.14 13.74
C MET A 62 -13.72 -12.86 15.04
N ILE A 63 -12.56 -13.50 15.13
CA ILE A 63 -12.21 -14.40 16.25
C ILE A 63 -11.55 -13.56 17.35
N PRO A 64 -12.16 -13.39 18.54
CA PRO A 64 -11.52 -12.69 19.65
C PRO A 64 -10.24 -13.38 20.08
N PHE A 65 -9.15 -12.62 20.23
CA PHE A 65 -7.83 -13.15 20.64
C PHE A 65 -7.35 -12.51 21.95
N GLY A 66 -8.23 -11.83 22.68
CA GLY A 66 -7.94 -11.15 23.93
C GLY A 66 -7.53 -9.69 23.77
N THR A 67 -7.02 -9.12 24.85
CA THR A 67 -6.55 -7.72 24.89
C THR A 67 -5.04 -7.67 24.96
N GLN A 68 -4.47 -6.64 24.34
CA GLN A 68 -3.03 -6.38 24.36
C GLN A 68 -2.77 -4.91 24.73
N TRP A 69 -1.70 -4.68 25.44
CA TRP A 69 -1.14 -3.35 25.62
C TRP A 69 -0.10 -3.07 24.53
N ILE A 70 -0.21 -1.92 23.90
CA ILE A 70 0.81 -1.30 23.04
C ILE A 70 1.49 -0.24 23.90
N VAL A 71 2.81 -0.33 24.08
CA VAL A 71 3.59 0.62 24.89
C VAL A 71 4.66 1.23 24.00
N SER A 72 4.37 2.44 23.48
CA SER A 72 5.18 3.08 22.47
C SER A 72 6.31 3.91 23.03
N SER A 73 7.50 3.82 22.46
CA SER A 73 8.61 4.73 22.69
C SER A 73 9.33 5.06 21.39
N LEU A 74 9.77 6.31 21.26
CA LEU A 74 10.49 6.79 20.09
C LEU A 74 11.97 6.96 20.44
N HIS A 75 12.82 6.47 19.55
CA HIS A 75 14.27 6.52 19.72
C HIS A 75 14.90 7.19 18.49
N GLU A 76 15.42 8.38 18.69
CA GLU A 76 16.15 9.14 17.67
C GLU A 76 17.64 9.19 18.02
N PRO A 77 18.52 9.04 17.04
CA PRO A 77 19.95 9.04 17.29
C PRO A 77 20.44 10.46 17.65
N LYS A 78 21.41 10.56 18.55
CA LYS A 78 22.06 11.83 18.85
C LYS A 78 23.04 12.20 17.72
N GLY A 79 22.90 13.42 17.19
CA GLY A 79 23.85 13.99 16.21
C GLY A 79 23.65 13.53 14.75
N THR A 80 22.69 12.63 14.47
CA THR A 80 22.33 12.23 13.12
C THR A 80 20.82 12.19 12.96
N GLN A 81 20.31 12.38 11.73
CA GLN A 81 18.86 12.31 11.50
C GLN A 81 18.34 10.86 11.48
N TRP A 82 19.18 9.90 11.08
CA TRP A 82 18.83 8.50 10.86
C TRP A 82 19.87 7.53 11.45
N PRO A 83 19.48 6.27 11.80
CA PRO A 83 18.14 5.71 11.75
C PRO A 83 17.26 6.17 12.90
N LYS A 84 15.95 6.30 12.65
CA LYS A 84 14.95 6.48 13.72
C LYS A 84 14.30 5.14 14.04
N ARG A 85 13.93 4.95 15.31
CA ARG A 85 13.33 3.69 15.77
C ARG A 85 12.10 3.95 16.62
N LEU A 86 11.03 3.20 16.37
CA LEU A 86 9.85 3.10 17.22
C LEU A 86 9.86 1.74 17.89
N ARG A 87 9.66 1.69 19.21
CA ARG A 87 9.50 0.46 19.98
C ARG A 87 8.09 0.35 20.51
N ASP A 88 7.50 -0.82 20.37
CA ASP A 88 6.32 -1.26 21.09
C ASP A 88 6.74 -2.38 22.06
N ASP A 89 6.83 -2.06 23.33
CA ASP A 89 7.12 -3.01 24.43
C ASP A 89 5.79 -3.58 24.95
N GLY A 90 5.08 -4.25 24.07
CA GLY A 90 3.73 -4.76 24.29
C GLY A 90 3.68 -6.04 25.10
N TYR A 91 2.53 -6.29 25.72
CA TYR A 91 2.23 -7.51 26.45
C TYR A 91 0.72 -7.77 26.55
N SER A 92 0.37 -9.01 26.87
CA SER A 92 -0.99 -9.46 27.15
C SER A 92 -1.00 -10.57 28.20
N ALA A 93 -2.18 -11.04 28.58
CA ALA A 93 -2.29 -12.17 29.49
C ALA A 93 -1.64 -13.47 28.97
N LEU A 94 -1.66 -13.69 27.65
CA LEU A 94 -1.07 -14.88 27.01
C LEU A 94 0.37 -14.65 26.55
N ILE A 95 0.74 -13.41 26.23
CA ILE A 95 2.03 -13.05 25.65
C ILE A 95 2.74 -12.14 26.65
N SER A 96 3.66 -12.71 27.41
CA SER A 96 4.41 -11.98 28.44
C SER A 96 5.39 -10.96 27.86
N LYS A 97 5.80 -11.13 26.61
CA LYS A 97 6.70 -10.22 25.90
C LYS A 97 6.36 -10.17 24.42
N TRP A 98 6.10 -8.97 23.91
CA TRP A 98 6.00 -8.63 22.51
C TRP A 98 6.81 -7.36 22.28
N ASP A 99 8.14 -7.49 22.28
CA ASP A 99 9.07 -6.37 22.12
C ASP A 99 9.35 -6.17 20.62
N HIS A 100 8.61 -5.25 20.03
CA HIS A 100 8.65 -4.97 18.60
C HIS A 100 9.37 -3.64 18.34
N TRP A 101 10.40 -3.70 17.50
CA TRP A 101 11.14 -2.55 17.02
C TRP A 101 10.90 -2.32 15.54
N ILE A 102 10.54 -1.11 15.18
CA ILE A 102 10.51 -0.62 13.80
C ILE A 102 11.73 0.28 13.62
N THR A 103 12.57 -0.02 12.63
CA THR A 103 13.68 0.84 12.24
C THR A 103 13.42 1.43 10.87
N VAL A 104 13.57 2.75 10.76
CA VAL A 104 13.41 3.54 9.53
C VAL A 104 14.73 4.22 9.24
N ALA A 105 15.26 4.05 8.02
CA ALA A 105 16.49 4.68 7.55
C ALA A 105 16.42 4.93 6.04
N PRO A 106 17.20 5.90 5.49
CA PRO A 106 17.38 6.01 4.05
C PRO A 106 17.93 4.70 3.46
N ASP A 107 17.42 4.32 2.29
CA ASP A 107 17.98 3.22 1.53
C ASP A 107 19.00 3.75 0.51
N LYS A 108 20.07 2.98 0.27
CA LYS A 108 21.15 3.37 -0.65
C LYS A 108 20.68 3.54 -2.10
N ASP A 109 19.64 2.82 -2.49
CA ASP A 109 19.05 2.84 -3.83
C ASP A 109 17.83 3.77 -3.90
N GLY A 110 17.68 4.70 -2.95
CA GLY A 110 16.55 5.61 -2.80
C GLY A 110 15.37 4.99 -2.02
N GLY A 111 14.47 5.86 -1.54
CA GLY A 111 13.38 5.46 -0.66
C GLY A 111 13.86 5.12 0.76
N THR A 112 13.16 4.22 1.42
CA THR A 112 13.35 3.92 2.84
C THR A 112 13.62 2.44 3.07
N ARG A 113 14.67 2.14 3.82
CA ARG A 113 14.90 0.83 4.43
C ARG A 113 14.06 0.73 5.70
N TYR A 114 13.13 -0.18 5.69
CA TYR A 114 12.19 -0.45 6.79
C TYR A 114 12.46 -1.84 7.37
N ILE A 115 12.63 -1.92 8.69
CA ILE A 115 12.95 -3.17 9.37
C ILE A 115 12.00 -3.36 10.54
N ASP A 116 11.34 -4.52 10.60
CA ASP A 116 10.62 -5.02 11.78
C ASP A 116 11.49 -6.05 12.51
N GLU A 117 11.71 -5.86 13.80
CA GLU A 117 12.36 -6.83 14.69
C GLU A 117 11.42 -7.06 15.87
N VAL A 118 11.05 -8.30 16.14
CA VAL A 118 10.21 -8.62 17.28
C VAL A 118 10.78 -9.78 18.08
N GLU A 119 10.76 -9.62 19.40
CA GLU A 119 11.05 -10.70 20.34
C GLU A 119 9.78 -11.10 21.08
N VAL A 120 9.41 -12.38 20.96
CA VAL A 120 8.18 -12.91 21.56
C VAL A 120 8.48 -13.93 22.65
N SER A 121 7.69 -13.88 23.74
CA SER A 121 7.68 -14.88 24.81
C SER A 121 6.24 -15.09 25.31
N ALA A 122 5.82 -16.36 25.39
CA ALA A 122 4.48 -16.77 25.79
C ALA A 122 4.51 -18.16 26.47
N GLY A 123 5.54 -18.43 27.28
CA GLY A 123 5.73 -19.75 27.90
C GLY A 123 5.79 -20.86 26.86
N ALA A 124 5.02 -21.92 27.07
CA ALA A 124 4.94 -23.07 26.15
C ALA A 124 4.35 -22.74 24.78
N LEU A 125 3.60 -21.65 24.66
CA LEU A 125 3.01 -21.19 23.40
C LEU A 125 4.00 -20.41 22.51
N THR A 126 5.21 -20.09 23.01
CA THR A 126 6.20 -19.27 22.28
C THR A 126 6.47 -19.75 20.84
N PRO A 127 6.67 -21.06 20.53
CA PRO A 127 6.92 -21.48 19.15
C PRO A 127 5.74 -21.17 18.20
N PHE A 128 4.50 -21.33 18.65
CA PHE A 128 3.30 -21.05 17.85
C PHE A 128 3.12 -19.55 17.61
N ILE A 129 3.30 -18.74 18.66
CA ILE A 129 3.26 -17.27 18.55
C ILE A 129 4.38 -16.76 17.66
N TRP A 130 5.57 -17.31 17.72
CA TRP A 130 6.68 -16.99 16.85
C TRP A 130 6.39 -17.35 15.39
N ALA A 131 5.82 -18.53 15.11
CA ALA A 131 5.43 -18.92 13.75
C ALA A 131 4.36 -17.97 13.19
N PHE A 132 3.36 -17.61 14.00
CA PHE A 132 2.38 -16.58 13.62
C PHE A 132 3.05 -15.23 13.34
N ALA A 133 3.98 -14.78 14.19
CA ALA A 133 4.70 -13.54 14.00
C ALA A 133 5.49 -13.51 12.67
N GLN A 134 6.07 -14.64 12.23
CA GLN A 134 6.74 -14.75 10.92
C GLN A 134 5.78 -14.43 9.77
N ILE A 135 4.56 -14.98 9.79
CA ILE A 135 3.53 -14.76 8.77
C ILE A 135 3.01 -13.32 8.87
N PHE A 136 2.73 -12.84 10.08
CA PHE A 136 2.19 -11.53 10.34
C PHE A 136 3.11 -10.41 9.84
N TYR A 137 4.42 -10.45 10.17
CA TYR A 137 5.36 -9.42 9.71
C TYR A 137 5.67 -9.50 8.20
N TRP A 138 5.67 -10.71 7.61
CA TRP A 138 5.72 -10.83 6.15
C TRP A 138 4.50 -10.16 5.49
N HIS A 139 3.30 -10.42 6.01
CA HIS A 139 2.06 -9.83 5.53
C HIS A 139 2.07 -8.30 5.70
N ARG A 140 2.43 -7.78 6.89
CA ARG A 140 2.55 -6.35 7.16
C ARG A 140 3.42 -5.64 6.14
N GLN A 141 4.63 -6.14 5.90
CA GLN A 141 5.57 -5.52 4.97
C GLN A 141 5.07 -5.58 3.52
N ARG A 142 4.40 -6.66 3.13
CA ARG A 142 3.77 -6.75 1.81
C ARG A 142 2.67 -5.69 1.63
N ARG A 143 1.80 -5.54 2.63
CA ARG A 143 0.73 -4.53 2.61
C ARG A 143 1.27 -3.11 2.64
N TRP A 144 2.31 -2.87 3.42
CA TRP A 144 2.96 -1.57 3.50
C TRP A 144 3.55 -1.16 2.14
N ARG A 145 4.29 -2.06 1.48
CA ARG A 145 4.77 -1.80 0.11
C ARG A 145 3.64 -1.51 -0.87
N GLY A 146 2.57 -2.29 -0.82
CA GLY A 146 1.39 -2.08 -1.67
C GLY A 146 0.75 -0.71 -1.47
N LEU A 147 0.64 -0.26 -0.21
CA LEU A 147 0.14 1.07 0.12
C LEU A 147 1.08 2.17 -0.39
N ALA A 148 2.39 2.04 -0.12
CA ALA A 148 3.40 2.99 -0.58
C ALA A 148 3.40 3.15 -2.10
N ASN A 149 3.39 2.04 -2.84
CA ASN A 149 3.30 2.08 -4.31
C ASN A 149 2.01 2.75 -4.81
N SER A 150 0.91 2.63 -4.05
CA SER A 150 -0.35 3.29 -4.42
C SER A 150 -0.29 4.82 -4.30
N PHE A 151 0.55 5.36 -3.44
CA PHE A 151 0.75 6.82 -3.35
C PHE A 151 1.41 7.36 -4.61
N ALA A 152 2.52 6.76 -5.05
CA ALA A 152 3.19 7.15 -6.30
C ALA A 152 2.24 7.05 -7.50
N ALA A 153 1.50 5.93 -7.61
CA ALA A 153 0.54 5.72 -8.68
C ALA A 153 -0.55 6.80 -8.73
N ARG A 154 -1.08 7.24 -7.57
CA ARG A 154 -2.12 8.30 -7.51
C ARG A 154 -1.64 9.62 -8.09
N TRP A 155 -0.40 10.00 -7.82
CA TRP A 155 0.19 11.21 -8.38
C TRP A 155 0.34 11.14 -9.90
N VAL A 156 0.86 10.04 -10.42
CA VAL A 156 0.99 9.85 -11.87
C VAL A 156 -0.38 9.80 -12.54
N ILE A 157 -1.35 9.07 -11.98
CA ILE A 157 -2.72 9.05 -12.48
C ILE A 157 -3.33 10.46 -12.51
N ALA A 158 -3.14 11.26 -11.46
CA ALA A 158 -3.67 12.61 -11.40
C ALA A 158 -3.04 13.52 -12.48
N ALA A 159 -1.73 13.42 -12.70
CA ALA A 159 -1.01 14.17 -13.73
C ALA A 159 -1.48 13.79 -15.14
N GLU A 160 -1.56 12.50 -15.44
CA GLU A 160 -2.04 12.00 -16.73
C GLU A 160 -3.53 12.37 -16.99
N MET A 161 -4.37 12.31 -15.95
CA MET A 161 -5.77 12.78 -16.06
C MET A 161 -5.89 14.29 -16.27
N ALA A 162 -4.98 15.10 -15.74
CA ALA A 162 -4.92 16.53 -16.04
C ALA A 162 -4.51 16.77 -17.50
N ALA A 163 -3.51 16.06 -17.99
CA ALA A 163 -3.07 16.13 -19.38
C ALA A 163 -4.15 15.64 -20.35
N TYR A 164 -4.90 14.59 -20.00
CA TYR A 164 -6.08 14.15 -20.74
C TYR A 164 -7.12 15.26 -20.89
N ARG A 165 -7.47 15.97 -19.79
CA ARG A 165 -8.43 17.07 -19.84
C ARG A 165 -7.93 18.21 -20.73
N SER A 166 -6.66 18.56 -20.64
CA SER A 166 -6.05 19.59 -21.49
C SER A 166 -6.08 19.19 -22.98
N ALA A 167 -5.81 17.92 -23.30
CA ALA A 167 -5.93 17.42 -24.66
C ALA A 167 -7.37 17.47 -25.20
N LEU A 168 -8.37 17.17 -24.34
CA LEU A 168 -9.79 17.31 -24.68
C LEU A 168 -10.17 18.77 -25.00
N GLU A 169 -9.71 19.72 -24.20
CA GLU A 169 -9.96 21.16 -24.40
C GLU A 169 -9.33 21.67 -25.70
N ALA A 170 -8.16 21.11 -26.06
CA ALA A 170 -7.46 21.40 -27.31
C ALA A 170 -8.06 20.70 -28.54
N GLY A 171 -8.99 19.75 -28.35
CA GLY A 171 -9.55 18.94 -29.44
C GLY A 171 -8.56 17.91 -30.01
N ASP A 172 -7.50 17.59 -29.27
CA ASP A 172 -6.45 16.63 -29.66
C ASP A 172 -6.80 15.23 -29.15
N ASP A 173 -7.52 14.49 -29.96
CA ASP A 173 -8.03 13.17 -29.63
C ASP A 173 -6.92 12.13 -29.46
N ASP A 174 -5.85 12.22 -30.25
CA ASP A 174 -4.74 11.27 -30.17
C ASP A 174 -3.98 11.41 -28.84
N ARG A 175 -3.75 12.66 -28.43
CA ARG A 175 -3.18 12.95 -27.10
C ARG A 175 -4.13 12.56 -25.96
N ALA A 176 -5.43 12.78 -26.14
CA ALA A 176 -6.42 12.37 -25.15
C ALA A 176 -6.38 10.83 -24.94
N TRP A 177 -6.37 10.04 -26.01
CA TRP A 177 -6.19 8.59 -25.91
C TRP A 177 -4.86 8.21 -25.27
N HIS A 178 -3.77 8.81 -25.74
CA HIS A 178 -2.44 8.54 -25.19
C HIS A 178 -2.40 8.67 -23.65
N HIS A 179 -2.97 9.75 -23.11
CA HIS A 179 -3.02 9.95 -21.65
C HIS A 179 -3.95 8.96 -20.93
N LEU A 180 -5.11 8.61 -21.53
CA LEU A 180 -6.00 7.59 -20.95
C LEU A 180 -5.36 6.19 -20.89
N GLU A 181 -4.61 5.81 -21.92
CA GLU A 181 -3.85 4.55 -21.94
C GLU A 181 -2.81 4.52 -20.81
N ARG A 182 -2.10 5.62 -20.56
CA ARG A 182 -1.12 5.76 -19.49
C ARG A 182 -1.79 5.69 -18.10
N VAL A 183 -2.93 6.36 -17.93
CA VAL A 183 -3.76 6.21 -16.73
C VAL A 183 -4.14 4.75 -16.50
N HIS A 184 -4.57 4.05 -17.53
CA HIS A 184 -4.94 2.63 -17.44
C HIS A 184 -3.76 1.77 -17.02
N ILE A 185 -2.57 1.92 -17.65
CA ILE A 185 -1.35 1.17 -17.33
C ILE A 185 -1.00 1.31 -15.84
N VAL A 186 -0.97 2.54 -15.32
CA VAL A 186 -0.61 2.82 -13.93
C VAL A 186 -1.67 2.34 -12.94
N SER A 187 -2.94 2.37 -13.34
CA SER A 187 -4.07 2.01 -12.49
C SER A 187 -4.29 0.49 -12.36
N GLN A 188 -3.81 -0.32 -13.31
CA GLN A 188 -4.06 -1.77 -13.38
C GLN A 188 -3.90 -2.54 -12.06
N PRO A 189 -2.86 -2.29 -11.22
CA PRO A 189 -2.69 -3.01 -9.95
C PRO A 189 -3.77 -2.70 -8.89
N TYR A 190 -4.58 -1.66 -9.11
CA TYR A 190 -5.51 -1.10 -8.12
C TYR A 190 -6.94 -1.13 -8.67
N LEU A 191 -7.78 -2.07 -8.22
CA LEU A 191 -9.11 -2.33 -8.79
C LEU A 191 -9.97 -1.06 -8.96
N GLY A 192 -10.06 -0.20 -7.94
CA GLY A 192 -10.85 1.04 -8.03
C GLY A 192 -10.36 1.99 -9.13
N PRO A 193 -9.09 2.43 -9.10
CA PRO A 193 -8.49 3.24 -10.16
C PRO A 193 -8.54 2.57 -11.54
N HIS A 194 -8.37 1.25 -11.64
CA HIS A 194 -8.46 0.51 -12.89
C HIS A 194 -9.86 0.56 -13.50
N LEU A 195 -10.90 0.34 -12.70
CA LEU A 195 -12.28 0.50 -13.16
C LEU A 195 -12.58 1.95 -13.56
N ALA A 196 -12.09 2.92 -12.80
CA ALA A 196 -12.24 4.35 -13.13
C ALA A 196 -11.56 4.70 -14.47
N SER A 197 -10.40 4.12 -14.78
CA SER A 197 -9.71 4.32 -16.07
C SER A 197 -10.54 3.80 -17.25
N HIS A 198 -11.12 2.61 -17.13
CA HIS A 198 -12.04 2.08 -18.15
C HIS A 198 -13.31 2.94 -18.27
N GLY A 199 -13.83 3.47 -17.16
CA GLY A 199 -14.95 4.42 -17.18
C GLY A 199 -14.63 5.71 -17.95
N ALA A 200 -13.42 6.26 -17.76
CA ALA A 200 -12.96 7.43 -18.49
C ALA A 200 -12.78 7.15 -19.99
N MET A 201 -12.20 6.00 -20.36
CA MET A 201 -12.08 5.52 -21.74
C MET A 201 -13.44 5.35 -22.40
N LEU A 202 -14.41 4.74 -21.69
CA LEU A 202 -15.79 4.59 -22.17
C LEU A 202 -16.43 5.95 -22.42
N GLY A 203 -16.31 6.89 -21.46
CA GLY A 203 -16.83 8.26 -21.61
C GLY A 203 -16.25 8.98 -22.81
N PHE A 204 -14.96 8.80 -23.09
CA PHE A 204 -14.31 9.38 -24.27
C PHE A 204 -14.78 8.72 -25.55
N ALA A 205 -14.87 7.36 -25.61
CA ALA A 205 -15.42 6.62 -26.75
C ALA A 205 -16.86 7.07 -27.08
N ILE A 206 -17.72 7.30 -26.06
CA ILE A 206 -19.09 7.82 -26.25
C ILE A 206 -19.06 9.20 -26.93
N ARG A 207 -18.23 10.12 -26.45
CA ARG A 207 -18.07 11.47 -27.06
C ARG A 207 -17.66 11.39 -28.51
N ARG A 208 -16.79 10.42 -28.88
CA ARG A 208 -16.29 10.21 -30.24
C ARG A 208 -17.21 9.34 -31.09
N ARG A 209 -18.28 8.79 -30.52
CA ARG A 209 -19.20 7.84 -31.19
C ARG A 209 -18.47 6.59 -31.74
N ASP A 210 -17.40 6.17 -31.03
CA ASP A 210 -16.65 4.96 -31.37
C ASP A 210 -17.31 3.73 -30.74
N TRP A 211 -18.23 3.13 -31.47
CA TRP A 211 -19.02 2.00 -31.00
C TRP A 211 -18.18 0.77 -30.67
N SER A 212 -17.10 0.54 -31.41
CA SER A 212 -16.18 -0.58 -31.21
C SER A 212 -15.46 -0.45 -29.86
N GLU A 213 -14.91 0.75 -29.60
CA GLU A 213 -14.24 1.04 -28.34
C GLU A 213 -15.23 1.01 -27.17
N MET A 214 -16.44 1.56 -27.32
CA MET A 214 -17.47 1.53 -26.29
C MET A 214 -17.79 0.10 -25.84
N LEU A 215 -18.05 -0.82 -26.79
CA LEU A 215 -18.34 -2.22 -26.47
C LEU A 215 -17.14 -2.88 -25.77
N GLY A 216 -15.93 -2.62 -26.26
CA GLY A 216 -14.70 -3.13 -25.66
C GLY A 216 -14.52 -2.66 -24.21
N GLN A 217 -14.81 -1.40 -23.92
CA GLN A 217 -14.68 -0.86 -22.56
C GLN A 217 -15.75 -1.44 -21.59
N VAL A 218 -16.98 -1.64 -22.06
CA VAL A 218 -18.02 -2.30 -21.25
C VAL A 218 -17.58 -3.72 -20.86
N ILE A 219 -17.10 -4.50 -21.82
CA ILE A 219 -16.60 -5.85 -21.54
C ILE A 219 -15.45 -5.82 -20.53
N ARG A 220 -14.50 -4.87 -20.65
CA ARG A 220 -13.36 -4.75 -19.75
C ARG A 220 -13.77 -4.35 -18.34
N ILE A 221 -14.75 -3.47 -18.20
CA ILE A 221 -15.32 -3.11 -16.88
C ILE A 221 -15.91 -4.34 -16.18
N LEU A 222 -16.58 -5.21 -16.91
CA LEU A 222 -17.15 -6.45 -16.38
C LEU A 222 -16.09 -7.50 -16.02
N LEU A 223 -14.99 -7.57 -16.77
CA LEU A 223 -13.91 -8.54 -16.58
C LEU A 223 -12.85 -8.11 -15.56
N ALA A 224 -12.63 -6.81 -15.37
CA ALA A 224 -11.58 -6.28 -14.50
C ALA A 224 -11.63 -6.81 -13.06
N PRO A 225 -12.81 -6.95 -12.39
CA PRO A 225 -12.89 -7.54 -11.05
C PRO A 225 -12.38 -8.99 -11.01
N LEU A 226 -12.68 -9.79 -12.02
CA LEU A 226 -12.24 -11.19 -12.11
C LEU A 226 -10.72 -11.28 -12.31
N GLY A 227 -10.15 -10.41 -13.16
CA GLY A 227 -8.71 -10.30 -13.34
C GLY A 227 -7.98 -9.91 -12.07
N SER A 228 -8.51 -8.93 -11.33
CA SER A 228 -7.94 -8.48 -10.05
C SER A 228 -8.01 -9.57 -8.96
N LEU A 229 -9.10 -10.31 -8.86
CA LEU A 229 -9.27 -11.40 -7.89
C LEU A 229 -8.33 -12.58 -8.16
N THR A 230 -8.09 -12.88 -9.43
CA THR A 230 -7.20 -14.00 -9.84
C THR A 230 -5.73 -13.62 -9.92
N GLY A 231 -5.39 -12.33 -9.79
CA GLY A 231 -4.03 -11.82 -9.96
C GLY A 231 -3.50 -11.91 -11.40
N ARG A 232 -4.36 -12.18 -12.38
CA ARG A 232 -4.02 -12.32 -13.82
C ARG A 232 -4.29 -11.03 -14.59
N LEU A 233 -3.66 -9.94 -14.16
CA LEU A 233 -3.70 -8.69 -14.91
C LEU A 233 -2.52 -8.60 -15.88
N PRO A 234 -2.75 -8.27 -17.16
CA PRO A 234 -1.70 -8.15 -18.17
C PRO A 234 -0.93 -6.84 -17.98
N VAL A 235 0.22 -6.91 -17.30
CA VAL A 235 1.08 -5.75 -17.01
C VAL A 235 1.34 -4.93 -18.28
N GLY A 236 1.20 -3.60 -18.18
CA GLY A 236 1.53 -2.65 -19.26
C GLY A 236 0.50 -2.57 -20.40
N ASN A 237 -0.58 -3.35 -20.34
CA ASN A 237 -1.62 -3.31 -21.40
C ASN A 237 -2.26 -1.92 -21.47
N SER A 238 -2.45 -1.39 -22.70
CA SER A 238 -3.01 -0.05 -22.92
C SER A 238 -4.49 0.10 -22.54
N GLY A 239 -5.22 -1.02 -22.44
CA GLY A 239 -6.66 -1.01 -22.15
C GLY A 239 -7.58 -0.72 -23.34
N ARG A 240 -7.04 -0.48 -24.54
CA ARG A 240 -7.83 -0.22 -25.76
C ARG A 240 -8.51 -1.49 -26.28
N SER A 241 -9.67 -1.34 -26.91
CA SER A 241 -10.45 -2.46 -27.45
C SER A 241 -9.75 -3.23 -28.59
N ASN A 242 -8.85 -2.56 -29.31
CA ASN A 242 -8.05 -3.15 -30.40
C ASN A 242 -6.87 -4.00 -29.91
N VAL A 243 -6.65 -4.08 -28.59
CA VAL A 243 -5.60 -4.90 -27.96
C VAL A 243 -6.26 -6.03 -27.17
N SER A 244 -5.68 -7.24 -27.18
CA SER A 244 -6.19 -8.33 -26.36
C SER A 244 -6.16 -7.95 -24.87
N ALA A 245 -7.27 -8.20 -24.16
CA ALA A 245 -7.39 -7.93 -22.72
C ALA A 245 -6.42 -8.74 -21.85
N PHE A 246 -5.74 -9.74 -22.42
CA PHE A 246 -4.84 -10.66 -21.71
C PHE A 246 -3.38 -10.55 -22.16
N ALA A 247 -3.08 -9.69 -23.14
CA ALA A 247 -1.72 -9.53 -23.66
C ALA A 247 -0.90 -8.58 -22.78
N PRO A 248 0.21 -9.02 -22.16
CA PRO A 248 1.13 -8.11 -21.49
C PRO A 248 1.85 -7.25 -22.54
N MET A 249 2.15 -6.00 -22.16
CA MET A 249 2.87 -5.03 -22.98
C MET A 249 3.99 -4.38 -22.15
N PRO A 250 5.05 -3.86 -22.77
CA PRO A 250 6.06 -3.12 -22.04
C PRO A 250 5.47 -1.83 -21.48
N ILE A 251 5.80 -1.52 -20.22
CA ILE A 251 5.49 -0.20 -19.64
C ILE A 251 6.39 0.83 -20.33
N PRO A 252 5.84 1.96 -20.84
CA PRO A 252 6.66 3.03 -21.41
C PRO A 252 7.75 3.49 -20.42
N ALA A 253 8.97 3.67 -20.92
CA ALA A 253 10.13 3.95 -20.07
C ALA A 253 9.99 5.26 -19.26
N ASP A 254 9.42 6.29 -19.87
CA ASP A 254 9.12 7.57 -19.24
C ASP A 254 8.05 7.45 -18.13
N LEU A 255 7.07 6.57 -18.32
CA LEU A 255 6.03 6.29 -17.33
C LEU A 255 6.60 5.51 -16.13
N ALA A 256 7.47 4.54 -16.40
CA ALA A 256 8.20 3.82 -15.36
C ALA A 256 9.12 4.76 -14.57
N GLU A 257 9.76 5.71 -15.24
CA GLU A 257 10.58 6.74 -14.61
C GLU A 257 9.73 7.70 -13.76
N ALA A 258 8.59 8.16 -14.27
CA ALA A 258 7.68 9.02 -13.52
C ALA A 258 7.19 8.35 -12.23
N LEU A 259 6.90 7.05 -12.27
CA LEU A 259 6.55 6.27 -11.05
C LEU A 259 7.71 6.25 -10.06
N ARG A 260 8.95 5.98 -10.53
CA ARG A 260 10.14 5.99 -9.67
C ARG A 260 10.43 7.35 -9.06
N GLN A 261 10.28 8.43 -9.81
CA GLN A 261 10.47 9.80 -9.31
C GLN A 261 9.45 10.15 -8.24
N GLN A 262 8.18 9.77 -8.41
CA GLN A 262 7.15 9.98 -7.38
C GLN A 262 7.42 9.16 -6.12
N GLU A 263 7.96 7.94 -6.25
CA GLU A 263 8.45 7.16 -5.10
C GLU A 263 9.54 7.90 -4.30
N LEU A 264 10.37 8.71 -4.97
CA LEU A 264 11.46 9.47 -4.34
C LEU A 264 11.00 10.83 -3.79
N ILE A 265 9.90 11.39 -4.29
CA ILE A 265 9.38 12.72 -3.92
C ILE A 265 8.28 12.63 -2.85
N SER A 266 7.53 11.53 -2.79
CA SER A 266 6.46 11.27 -1.80
C SER A 266 7.06 10.86 -0.45
#